data_ae141e29cba23c772f0dc65c312fe05d
#
_entry.id   ae141e29cba23c772f0dc65c312fe05d
#
_cell.length_a   1.000
_cell.length_b   1.000
_cell.length_c   1.000
_cell.angle_alpha   90.00
_cell.angle_beta   90.00
_cell.angle_gamma   90.00
#
_symmetry.space_group_name_H-M   'P 1'
#
loop_
_entity.id
_entity.type
_entity.pdbx_description
1 polymer ?
#
loop_
_entity_poly.entity_id
_entity_poly.type
_entity_poly.pdbx_seq_one_letter_code
_entity_poly.pdbx_strand_id
1 'polypeptide(L)'
;MTTAALVSNRGLGRWWVYQRERFPLLAHAPLIAAFSSAAVCLSALLRGESRPRAASLVCAFITALCFFFQLRVADEFKDADDDARHRPYRPVPRGLVTLRELGTLGVGAAVVQLVAALWLDVRLVPLLLVVWGYMALMSKEFFVREWLRARPVTVLWSHMLIMPLIDLYATACDWIPASAPIARGLRWFLLASFFNGLVVEIGRKIRAPEAEEPGVETYTVLWGRGRAAGVWLAVMGIALASAVLAARAVGSSAVAELVLGAIWLVSLVAGAAFVARPTRGRAKLIEPLAGAWTLAMYVTVGIVPVLVHAR
;
A
#
# COMPACT_ATOMS: atom_id res chain seq x y z
N MET A 1 3.14 -39.02 -10.99
CA MET A 1 4.12 -38.01 -10.51
C MET A 1 4.93 -37.54 -11.71
N THR A 2 4.49 -36.49 -12.31
CA THR A 2 5.05 -35.94 -13.55
C THR A 2 6.23 -35.06 -13.18
N THR A 3 7.40 -35.41 -13.68
CA THR A 3 8.67 -34.67 -13.65
C THR A 3 8.61 -33.35 -14.44
N ALA A 4 7.63 -32.52 -14.12
CA ALA A 4 7.48 -31.20 -14.72
C ALA A 4 8.28 -30.20 -13.88
N ALA A 5 9.44 -29.85 -14.43
CA ALA A 5 10.15 -28.61 -14.13
C ALA A 5 11.01 -28.59 -12.87
N LEU A 6 12.06 -29.36 -12.85
CA LEU A 6 13.36 -28.78 -12.48
C LEU A 6 13.69 -27.72 -13.55
N VAL A 7 12.93 -26.61 -13.56
CA VAL A 7 13.30 -25.42 -14.31
C VAL A 7 14.64 -24.98 -13.75
N SER A 8 15.63 -25.03 -14.60
CA SER A 8 17.02 -24.62 -14.35
C SER A 8 17.06 -23.45 -13.34
N ASN A 9 17.51 -23.72 -12.12
CA ASN A 9 17.55 -22.81 -10.97
C ASN A 9 18.53 -21.62 -11.18
N ARG A 10 19.00 -21.37 -12.40
CA ARG A 10 20.04 -20.38 -12.74
C ARG A 10 19.66 -19.39 -13.86
N GLY A 11 18.44 -19.43 -14.43
CA GLY A 11 18.03 -18.56 -15.53
C GLY A 11 17.17 -17.37 -15.10
N LEU A 12 16.95 -16.40 -16.00
CA LEU A 12 16.02 -15.25 -15.79
C LEU A 12 14.58 -15.69 -15.52
N GLY A 13 14.19 -16.89 -15.97
CA GLY A 13 12.83 -17.43 -15.77
C GLY A 13 12.43 -17.56 -14.29
N ARG A 14 13.37 -17.77 -13.37
CA ARG A 14 13.06 -17.81 -11.93
C ARG A 14 12.55 -16.48 -11.39
N TRP A 15 13.06 -15.35 -11.91
CA TRP A 15 12.62 -14.02 -11.54
C TRP A 15 11.22 -13.71 -12.05
N TRP A 16 10.88 -14.22 -13.24
CA TRP A 16 9.51 -14.15 -13.74
C TRP A 16 8.54 -14.88 -12.83
N VAL A 17 8.91 -16.08 -12.34
CA VAL A 17 8.10 -16.82 -11.38
C VAL A 17 8.00 -16.08 -10.05
N TYR A 18 9.12 -15.58 -9.52
CA TYR A 18 9.15 -14.82 -8.26
C TYR A 18 8.22 -13.60 -8.34
N GLN A 19 8.39 -12.76 -9.37
CA GLN A 19 7.56 -11.56 -9.49
C GLN A 19 6.07 -11.91 -9.59
N ARG A 20 5.70 -12.92 -10.36
CA ARG A 20 4.30 -13.35 -10.50
C ARG A 20 3.69 -13.82 -9.19
N GLU A 21 4.46 -14.47 -8.32
CA GLU A 21 3.97 -15.03 -7.06
C GLU A 21 4.03 -14.05 -5.89
N ARG A 22 4.99 -13.12 -5.88
CA ARG A 22 5.28 -12.30 -4.72
C ARG A 22 5.12 -10.79 -4.95
N PHE A 23 5.37 -10.32 -6.15
CA PHE A 23 5.23 -8.93 -6.53
C PHE A 23 4.76 -8.80 -7.99
N PRO A 24 3.52 -9.23 -8.32
CA PRO A 24 3.04 -9.25 -9.70
C PRO A 24 2.99 -7.84 -10.31
N LEU A 25 4.01 -7.50 -11.10
CA LEU A 25 4.21 -6.16 -11.66
C LEU A 25 3.00 -5.66 -12.45
N LEU A 26 2.36 -6.53 -13.26
CA LEU A 26 1.19 -6.16 -14.05
C LEU A 26 -0.02 -5.74 -13.20
N ALA A 27 -0.13 -6.26 -11.98
CA ALA A 27 -1.20 -5.88 -11.04
C ALA A 27 -0.78 -4.70 -10.17
N HIS A 28 0.47 -4.66 -9.69
CA HIS A 28 0.94 -3.63 -8.78
C HIS A 28 1.29 -2.31 -9.47
N ALA A 29 1.92 -2.35 -10.66
CA ALA A 29 2.38 -1.13 -11.32
C ALA A 29 1.24 -0.15 -11.66
N PRO A 30 0.06 -0.57 -12.18
CA PRO A 30 -1.07 0.35 -12.37
C PRO A 30 -1.58 0.96 -11.07
N LEU A 31 -1.65 0.16 -10.00
CA LEU A 31 -2.09 0.65 -8.68
C LEU A 31 -1.09 1.65 -8.09
N ILE A 32 0.22 1.36 -8.19
CA ILE A 32 1.29 2.25 -7.75
C ILE A 32 1.34 3.52 -8.61
N ALA A 33 1.05 3.41 -9.91
CA ALA A 33 0.94 4.57 -10.79
C ALA A 33 -0.24 5.47 -10.37
N ALA A 34 -1.41 4.89 -10.06
CA ALA A 34 -2.55 5.65 -9.54
C ALA A 34 -2.23 6.30 -8.19
N PHE A 35 -1.60 5.57 -7.27
CA PHE A 35 -1.12 6.04 -5.97
C PHE A 35 -0.19 7.26 -6.12
N SER A 36 0.93 7.09 -6.79
CA SER A 36 1.96 8.13 -6.92
C SER A 36 1.49 9.33 -7.76
N SER A 37 0.75 9.08 -8.84
CA SER A 37 0.19 10.16 -9.66
C SER A 37 -0.84 10.97 -8.90
N ALA A 38 -1.72 10.32 -8.12
CA ALA A 38 -2.70 11.01 -7.29
C ALA A 38 -2.04 11.96 -6.29
N ALA A 39 -0.96 11.51 -5.63
CA ALA A 39 -0.19 12.33 -4.69
C ALA A 39 0.39 13.59 -5.36
N VAL A 40 1.07 13.42 -6.50
CA VAL A 40 1.65 14.54 -7.26
C VAL A 40 0.57 15.48 -7.82
N CYS A 41 -0.50 14.91 -8.39
CA CYS A 41 -1.62 15.69 -8.94
C CYS A 41 -2.31 16.53 -7.86
N LEU A 42 -2.63 15.93 -6.72
CA LEU A 42 -3.25 16.67 -5.62
C LEU A 42 -2.33 17.77 -5.10
N SER A 43 -1.03 17.50 -4.95
CA SER A 43 -0.05 18.50 -4.54
C SER A 43 0.00 19.69 -5.49
N ALA A 44 0.02 19.46 -6.81
CA ALA A 44 -0.01 20.50 -7.83
C ALA A 44 -1.29 21.35 -7.73
N LEU A 45 -2.46 20.71 -7.62
CA LEU A 45 -3.74 21.42 -7.47
C LEU A 45 -3.81 22.26 -6.19
N LEU A 46 -3.31 21.74 -5.07
CA LEU A 46 -3.24 22.49 -3.81
C LEU A 46 -2.34 23.73 -3.88
N ARG A 47 -1.41 23.77 -4.83
CA ARG A 47 -0.58 24.95 -5.15
C ARG A 47 -1.22 25.91 -6.17
N GLY A 48 -2.40 25.56 -6.70
CA GLY A 48 -3.09 26.33 -7.73
C GLY A 48 -2.64 26.01 -9.16
N GLU A 49 -1.85 24.94 -9.37
CA GLU A 49 -1.42 24.52 -10.69
C GLU A 49 -2.47 23.59 -11.32
N SER A 50 -2.80 23.80 -12.58
CA SER A 50 -3.78 22.96 -13.29
C SER A 50 -3.22 21.59 -13.70
N ARG A 51 -1.90 21.45 -13.81
CA ARG A 51 -1.22 20.21 -14.24
C ARG A 51 0.09 20.00 -13.50
N PRO A 52 0.37 18.74 -13.07
CA PRO A 52 1.66 18.40 -12.47
C PRO A 52 2.76 18.36 -13.55
N ARG A 53 4.00 18.52 -13.14
CA ARG A 53 5.18 18.34 -14.01
C ARG A 53 5.39 16.87 -14.31
N ALA A 54 5.66 16.51 -15.58
CA ALA A 54 5.93 15.13 -15.98
C ALA A 54 7.12 14.51 -15.22
N ALA A 55 8.20 15.28 -14.98
CA ALA A 55 9.35 14.80 -14.20
C ALA A 55 8.95 14.40 -12.77
N SER A 56 8.07 15.17 -12.11
CA SER A 56 7.54 14.86 -10.78
C SER A 56 6.75 13.54 -10.76
N LEU A 57 5.90 13.32 -11.78
CA LEU A 57 5.14 12.07 -11.94
C LEU A 57 6.07 10.85 -12.13
N VAL A 58 7.08 10.98 -12.99
CA VAL A 58 8.05 9.91 -13.27
C VAL A 58 8.87 9.59 -12.02
N CYS A 59 9.41 10.59 -11.34
CA CYS A 59 10.19 10.39 -10.12
C CYS A 59 9.34 9.75 -9.01
N ALA A 60 8.14 10.25 -8.76
CA ALA A 60 7.23 9.71 -7.75
C ALA A 60 6.83 8.26 -8.07
N PHE A 61 6.57 7.91 -9.33
CA PHE A 61 6.24 6.55 -9.73
C PHE A 61 7.42 5.60 -9.53
N ILE A 62 8.60 5.95 -10.02
CA ILE A 62 9.81 5.11 -9.88
C ILE A 62 10.13 4.88 -8.41
N THR A 63 10.13 5.94 -7.59
CA THR A 63 10.46 5.83 -6.18
C THR A 63 9.39 5.06 -5.40
N ALA A 64 8.10 5.26 -5.68
CA ALA A 64 7.02 4.48 -5.06
C ALA A 64 7.10 2.99 -5.43
N LEU A 65 7.35 2.66 -6.72
CA LEU A 65 7.53 1.27 -7.16
C LEU A 65 8.69 0.60 -6.41
N CYS A 66 9.81 1.29 -6.26
CA CYS A 66 10.95 0.81 -5.49
C CYS A 66 10.61 0.62 -4.00
N PHE A 67 9.88 1.55 -3.36
CA PHE A 67 9.44 1.41 -1.97
C PHE A 67 8.56 0.17 -1.77
N PHE A 68 7.54 -0.02 -2.61
CA PHE A 68 6.67 -1.20 -2.50
C PHE A 68 7.42 -2.51 -2.75
N PHE A 69 8.39 -2.50 -3.67
CA PHE A 69 9.26 -3.65 -3.86
C PHE A 69 10.16 -3.91 -2.63
N GLN A 70 10.76 -2.87 -2.05
CA GLN A 70 11.59 -2.98 -0.84
C GLN A 70 10.77 -3.47 0.37
N LEU A 71 9.51 -3.01 0.53
CA LEU A 71 8.60 -3.55 1.55
C LEU A 71 8.37 -5.04 1.35
N ARG A 72 8.18 -5.51 0.10
CA ARG A 72 8.06 -6.94 -0.20
C ARG A 72 9.34 -7.70 0.15
N VAL A 73 10.51 -7.15 -0.19
CA VAL A 73 11.80 -7.74 0.17
C VAL A 73 11.97 -7.83 1.69
N ALA A 74 11.61 -6.77 2.43
CA ALA A 74 11.66 -6.76 3.89
C ALA A 74 10.76 -7.84 4.51
N ASP A 75 9.55 -8.07 3.96
CA ASP A 75 8.66 -9.16 4.37
C ASP A 75 9.32 -10.55 4.16
N GLU A 76 10.02 -10.77 3.04
CA GLU A 76 10.71 -12.05 2.80
C GLU A 76 11.80 -12.34 3.85
N PHE A 77 12.52 -11.30 4.29
CA PHE A 77 13.51 -11.44 5.37
C PHE A 77 12.85 -11.68 6.74
N LYS A 78 11.78 -10.93 7.03
CA LYS A 78 11.07 -10.99 8.31
C LYS A 78 10.41 -12.35 8.52
N ASP A 79 9.77 -12.87 7.48
CA ASP A 79 8.93 -14.07 7.54
C ASP A 79 9.70 -15.35 7.15
N ALA A 80 11.02 -15.29 6.90
CA ALA A 80 11.82 -16.39 6.35
C ALA A 80 11.67 -17.70 7.12
N ASP A 81 11.79 -17.66 8.47
CA ASP A 81 11.69 -18.84 9.32
C ASP A 81 10.27 -19.38 9.38
N ASP A 82 9.27 -18.51 9.47
CA ASP A 82 7.86 -18.88 9.53
C ASP A 82 7.39 -19.44 8.18
N ASP A 83 7.84 -18.87 7.07
CA ASP A 83 7.54 -19.38 5.74
C ASP A 83 8.22 -20.72 5.47
N ALA A 84 9.45 -20.95 5.95
CA ALA A 84 10.09 -22.23 5.83
C ALA A 84 9.33 -23.35 6.54
N ARG A 85 8.69 -23.05 7.68
CA ARG A 85 7.91 -24.03 8.47
C ARG A 85 6.51 -24.26 7.92
N HIS A 86 5.79 -23.19 7.56
CA HIS A 86 4.35 -23.24 7.28
C HIS A 86 4.01 -23.10 5.81
N ARG A 87 4.93 -22.57 4.99
CA ARG A 87 4.71 -22.26 3.56
C ARG A 87 5.93 -22.64 2.69
N PRO A 88 6.40 -23.90 2.77
CA PRO A 88 7.63 -24.36 2.08
C PRO A 88 7.53 -24.25 0.55
N TYR A 89 6.32 -24.08 0.01
CA TYR A 89 6.06 -23.89 -1.42
C TYR A 89 6.40 -22.47 -1.92
N ARG A 90 6.66 -21.49 -1.03
CA ARG A 90 7.02 -20.12 -1.43
C ARG A 90 8.40 -20.05 -2.08
N PRO A 91 8.67 -19.03 -2.94
CA PRO A 91 9.90 -18.94 -3.73
C PRO A 91 11.19 -19.02 -2.93
N VAL A 92 11.28 -18.35 -1.78
CA VAL A 92 12.48 -18.35 -0.93
C VAL A 92 12.68 -19.71 -0.24
N PRO A 93 11.70 -20.27 0.52
CA PRO A 93 11.84 -21.57 1.15
C PRO A 93 12.13 -22.71 0.18
N ARG A 94 11.53 -22.72 -1.02
CA ARG A 94 11.80 -23.76 -2.03
C ARG A 94 13.10 -23.58 -2.82
N GLY A 95 13.91 -22.55 -2.48
CA GLY A 95 15.23 -22.32 -3.09
C GLY A 95 15.19 -21.73 -4.51
N LEU A 96 14.05 -21.17 -4.97
CA LEU A 96 13.94 -20.53 -6.28
C LEU A 96 14.78 -19.26 -6.35
N VAL A 97 14.75 -18.46 -5.29
CA VAL A 97 15.56 -17.25 -5.08
C VAL A 97 16.07 -17.21 -3.64
N THR A 98 17.21 -16.58 -3.43
CA THR A 98 17.81 -16.46 -2.10
C THR A 98 17.52 -15.07 -1.48
N LEU A 99 17.50 -14.99 -0.16
CA LEU A 99 17.41 -13.71 0.55
C LEU A 99 18.55 -12.76 0.18
N ARG A 100 19.78 -13.28 -0.05
CA ARG A 100 20.90 -12.46 -0.47
C ARG A 100 20.66 -11.78 -1.82
N GLU A 101 20.12 -12.50 -2.79
CA GLU A 101 19.76 -11.95 -4.10
C GLU A 101 18.67 -10.88 -3.98
N LEU A 102 17.63 -11.14 -3.17
CA LEU A 102 16.56 -10.17 -2.91
C LEU A 102 17.11 -8.93 -2.21
N GLY A 103 17.99 -9.09 -1.23
CA GLY A 103 18.68 -7.98 -0.56
C GLY A 103 19.49 -7.13 -1.54
N THR A 104 20.21 -7.76 -2.48
CA THR A 104 20.96 -7.05 -3.53
C THR A 104 20.02 -6.23 -4.42
N LEU A 105 18.86 -6.79 -4.82
CA LEU A 105 17.86 -6.05 -5.58
C LEU A 105 17.24 -4.92 -4.77
N GLY A 106 17.02 -5.12 -3.46
CA GLY A 106 16.55 -4.08 -2.55
C GLY A 106 17.52 -2.89 -2.44
N VAL A 107 18.82 -3.17 -2.40
CA VAL A 107 19.88 -2.13 -2.45
C VAL A 107 19.91 -1.47 -3.82
N GLY A 108 19.79 -2.23 -4.92
CA GLY A 108 19.66 -1.67 -6.27
C GLY A 108 18.46 -0.70 -6.39
N ALA A 109 17.30 -1.07 -5.80
CA ALA A 109 16.15 -0.19 -5.74
C ALA A 109 16.43 1.11 -4.95
N ALA A 110 17.21 1.04 -3.85
CA ALA A 110 17.62 2.23 -3.10
C ALA A 110 18.53 3.15 -3.94
N VAL A 111 19.45 2.58 -4.72
CA VAL A 111 20.28 3.35 -5.66
C VAL A 111 19.42 4.05 -6.71
N VAL A 112 18.43 3.34 -7.30
CA VAL A 112 17.49 3.94 -8.27
C VAL A 112 16.70 5.09 -7.65
N GLN A 113 16.21 4.94 -6.42
CA GLN A 113 15.51 6.00 -5.70
C GLN A 113 16.40 7.23 -5.45
N LEU A 114 17.65 7.00 -5.03
CA LEU A 114 18.60 8.09 -4.81
C LEU A 114 18.90 8.84 -6.11
N VAL A 115 19.15 8.11 -7.20
CA VAL A 115 19.38 8.71 -8.52
C VAL A 115 18.16 9.51 -8.98
N ALA A 116 16.96 8.98 -8.82
CA ALA A 116 15.72 9.68 -9.17
C ALA A 116 15.51 10.95 -8.32
N ALA A 117 15.81 10.89 -7.02
CA ALA A 117 15.75 12.04 -6.13
C ALA A 117 16.75 13.13 -6.54
N LEU A 118 18.01 12.75 -6.79
CA LEU A 118 19.07 13.70 -7.22
C LEU A 118 18.78 14.29 -8.60
N TRP A 119 18.20 13.49 -9.50
CA TRP A 119 17.80 13.93 -10.83
C TRP A 119 16.69 14.99 -10.79
N LEU A 120 15.69 14.81 -9.91
CA LEU A 120 14.57 15.74 -9.81
C LEU A 120 14.93 16.96 -8.95
N ASP A 121 15.40 16.73 -7.72
CA ASP A 121 15.84 17.79 -6.80
C ASP A 121 16.56 17.17 -5.58
N VAL A 122 17.79 17.61 -5.32
CA VAL A 122 18.62 17.12 -4.19
C VAL A 122 17.92 17.28 -2.83
N ARG A 123 17.04 18.27 -2.69
CA ARG A 123 16.27 18.52 -1.45
C ARG A 123 15.26 17.41 -1.11
N LEU A 124 15.02 16.46 -2.01
CA LEU A 124 14.23 15.25 -1.74
C LEU A 124 15.00 14.21 -0.90
N VAL A 125 16.33 14.25 -0.91
CA VAL A 125 17.17 13.24 -0.23
C VAL A 125 16.89 13.15 1.27
N PRO A 126 16.78 14.22 2.05
CA PRO A 126 16.44 14.12 3.47
C PRO A 126 15.14 13.37 3.73
N LEU A 127 14.10 13.64 2.94
CA LEU A 127 12.82 12.95 3.10
C LEU A 127 12.91 11.46 2.65
N LEU A 128 13.69 11.15 1.61
CA LEU A 128 14.01 9.78 1.20
C LEU A 128 14.66 9.01 2.35
N LEU A 129 15.62 9.63 3.05
CA LEU A 129 16.29 9.02 4.20
C LEU A 129 15.32 8.80 5.37
N VAL A 130 14.36 9.68 5.60
CA VAL A 130 13.30 9.49 6.61
C VAL A 130 12.47 8.25 6.28
N VAL A 131 12.03 8.08 5.02
CA VAL A 131 11.25 6.89 4.61
C VAL A 131 12.08 5.62 4.75
N TRP A 132 13.34 5.60 4.31
CA TRP A 132 14.23 4.44 4.48
C TRP A 132 14.49 4.13 5.96
N GLY A 133 14.71 5.15 6.79
CA GLY A 133 14.87 4.99 8.23
C GLY A 133 13.66 4.34 8.87
N TYR A 134 12.45 4.80 8.50
CA TYR A 134 11.21 4.19 9.00
C TYR A 134 11.03 2.75 8.53
N MET A 135 11.31 2.45 7.25
CA MET A 135 11.28 1.09 6.71
C MET A 135 12.26 0.17 7.43
N ALA A 136 13.47 0.65 7.72
CA ALA A 136 14.47 -0.11 8.48
C ALA A 136 14.01 -0.39 9.90
N LEU A 137 13.45 0.59 10.60
CA LEU A 137 12.87 0.42 11.94
C LEU A 137 11.72 -0.58 11.93
N MET A 138 10.80 -0.45 10.97
CA MET A 138 9.65 -1.33 10.81
C MET A 138 10.07 -2.77 10.51
N SER A 139 11.08 -3.00 9.63
CA SER A 139 11.59 -4.34 9.31
C SER A 139 12.27 -5.02 10.48
N LYS A 140 12.76 -4.25 11.48
CA LYS A 140 13.32 -4.73 12.75
C LYS A 140 12.30 -4.74 13.89
N GLU A 141 11.01 -4.62 13.59
CA GLU A 141 9.94 -4.52 14.60
C GLU A 141 10.25 -3.47 15.67
N PHE A 142 10.83 -2.34 15.25
CA PHE A 142 11.26 -1.22 16.12
C PHE A 142 12.14 -1.66 17.30
N PHE A 143 12.86 -2.80 17.14
CA PHE A 143 13.68 -3.46 18.17
C PHE A 143 12.90 -3.92 19.41
N VAL A 144 11.57 -4.02 19.34
CA VAL A 144 10.67 -4.42 20.44
C VAL A 144 9.72 -5.53 20.00
N ARG A 145 10.22 -6.51 19.27
CA ARG A 145 9.45 -7.58 18.59
C ARG A 145 8.46 -8.29 19.54
N GLU A 146 8.91 -8.73 20.71
CA GLU A 146 8.06 -9.45 21.66
C GLU A 146 6.94 -8.56 22.21
N TRP A 147 7.26 -7.31 22.52
CA TRP A 147 6.29 -6.34 22.99
C TRP A 147 5.22 -6.04 21.93
N LEU A 148 5.61 -5.95 20.65
CA LEU A 148 4.70 -5.75 19.51
C LEU A 148 3.84 -6.98 19.26
N ARG A 149 4.39 -8.20 19.33
CA ARG A 149 3.62 -9.45 19.17
C ARG A 149 2.42 -9.52 20.12
N ALA A 150 2.56 -9.05 21.34
CA ALA A 150 1.49 -9.00 22.32
C ALA A 150 0.44 -7.89 22.02
N ARG A 151 0.66 -7.05 20.99
CA ARG A 151 -0.16 -5.85 20.71
C ARG A 151 -0.48 -5.69 19.22
N PRO A 152 -1.36 -6.54 18.66
CA PRO A 152 -1.64 -6.56 17.21
C PRO A 152 -2.18 -5.23 16.67
N VAL A 153 -2.91 -4.46 17.48
CA VAL A 153 -3.37 -3.11 17.11
C VAL A 153 -2.19 -2.16 16.95
N THR A 154 -1.17 -2.25 17.83
CA THR A 154 0.04 -1.42 17.72
C THR A 154 0.85 -1.79 16.48
N VAL A 155 1.00 -3.08 16.19
CA VAL A 155 1.60 -3.55 14.94
C VAL A 155 0.87 -2.96 13.74
N LEU A 156 -0.46 -3.06 13.73
CA LEU A 156 -1.28 -2.59 12.62
C LEU A 156 -1.03 -1.11 12.31
N TRP A 157 -1.23 -0.22 13.28
CA TRP A 157 -1.11 1.21 13.00
C TRP A 157 0.35 1.65 12.77
N SER A 158 1.32 1.09 13.53
CA SER A 158 2.73 1.47 13.35
C SER A 158 3.28 1.02 12.00
N HIS A 159 2.89 -0.15 11.48
CA HIS A 159 3.30 -0.57 10.15
C HIS A 159 2.59 0.23 9.04
N MET A 160 1.34 0.61 9.25
CA MET A 160 0.60 1.38 8.24
C MET A 160 1.02 2.85 8.13
N LEU A 161 1.78 3.40 9.09
CA LEU A 161 2.38 4.73 8.97
C LEU A 161 3.36 4.86 7.79
N ILE A 162 3.86 3.77 7.25
CA ILE A 162 4.68 3.80 6.04
C ILE A 162 3.91 4.35 4.84
N MET A 163 2.60 4.12 4.75
CA MET A 163 1.78 4.57 3.62
C MET A 163 1.75 6.10 3.49
N PRO A 164 1.35 6.87 4.51
CA PRO A 164 1.42 8.34 4.42
C PRO A 164 2.86 8.88 4.31
N LEU A 165 3.89 8.16 4.76
CA LEU A 165 5.28 8.57 4.55
C LEU A 165 5.68 8.44 3.08
N ILE A 166 5.30 7.36 2.40
CA ILE A 166 5.54 7.20 0.95
C ILE A 166 4.73 8.23 0.17
N ASP A 167 3.47 8.48 0.55
CA ASP A 167 2.64 9.51 -0.08
C ASP A 167 3.21 10.92 0.16
N LEU A 168 3.72 11.21 1.36
CA LEU A 168 4.39 12.48 1.64
C LEU A 168 5.61 12.67 0.72
N TYR A 169 6.41 11.62 0.52
CA TYR A 169 7.53 11.66 -0.43
C TYR A 169 7.03 11.87 -1.87
N ALA A 170 5.99 11.16 -2.29
CA ALA A 170 5.41 11.30 -3.63
C ALA A 170 4.89 12.73 -3.88
N THR A 171 4.20 13.33 -2.89
CA THR A 171 3.78 14.74 -2.98
C THR A 171 4.97 15.70 -2.99
N ALA A 172 6.04 15.38 -2.26
CA ALA A 172 7.25 16.19 -2.20
C ALA A 172 7.97 16.29 -3.55
N CYS A 173 7.83 15.29 -4.42
CA CYS A 173 8.30 15.37 -5.80
C CYS A 173 7.67 16.52 -6.59
N ASP A 174 6.57 17.12 -6.12
CA ASP A 174 5.93 18.28 -6.73
C ASP A 174 6.29 19.60 -6.01
N TRP A 175 6.03 19.69 -4.69
CA TRP A 175 6.17 20.98 -3.99
C TRP A 175 7.63 21.35 -3.67
N ILE A 176 8.57 20.39 -3.51
CA ILE A 176 9.99 20.71 -3.26
C ILE A 176 10.64 21.34 -4.50
N PRO A 177 10.58 20.77 -5.72
CA PRO A 177 11.15 21.40 -6.91
C PRO A 177 10.49 22.75 -7.25
N ALA A 178 9.23 22.95 -6.82
CA ALA A 178 8.53 24.23 -6.95
C ALA A 178 8.93 25.27 -5.89
N SER A 179 9.76 24.89 -4.91
CA SER A 179 10.11 25.73 -3.73
C SER A 179 8.87 26.25 -2.99
N ALA A 180 7.80 25.46 -2.99
CA ALA A 180 6.53 25.80 -2.35
C ALA A 180 6.45 25.23 -0.94
N PRO A 181 5.73 25.89 -0.01
CA PRO A 181 5.46 25.33 1.30
C PRO A 181 4.49 24.15 1.22
N ILE A 182 4.50 23.29 2.23
CA ILE A 182 3.52 22.21 2.36
C ILE A 182 2.12 22.81 2.50
N ALA A 183 1.22 22.48 1.56
CA ALA A 183 -0.15 22.96 1.55
C ALA A 183 -0.95 22.36 2.71
N ARG A 184 -1.77 23.18 3.40
CA ARG A 184 -2.56 22.73 4.56
C ARG A 184 -3.55 21.61 4.21
N GLY A 185 -4.06 21.56 2.98
CA GLY A 185 -4.97 20.52 2.50
C GLY A 185 -4.34 19.13 2.45
N LEU A 186 -3.00 19.05 2.32
CA LEU A 186 -2.26 17.80 2.19
C LEU A 186 -2.44 16.88 3.41
N ARG A 187 -2.62 17.45 4.62
CA ARG A 187 -2.86 16.65 5.83
C ARG A 187 -4.04 15.69 5.71
N TRP A 188 -5.09 16.09 4.99
CA TRP A 188 -6.28 15.25 4.81
C TRP A 188 -6.01 14.08 3.87
N PHE A 189 -5.19 14.30 2.84
CA PHE A 189 -4.75 13.24 1.95
C PHE A 189 -3.85 12.22 2.67
N LEU A 190 -2.89 12.68 3.45
CA LEU A 190 -2.02 11.81 4.23
C LEU A 190 -2.81 11.00 5.28
N LEU A 191 -3.83 11.63 5.89
CA LEU A 191 -4.73 10.94 6.80
C LEU A 191 -5.56 9.88 6.06
N ALA A 192 -6.11 10.22 4.89
CA ALA A 192 -6.81 9.26 4.03
C ALA A 192 -5.89 8.08 3.62
N SER A 193 -4.64 8.35 3.26
CA SER A 193 -3.63 7.34 2.94
C SER A 193 -3.36 6.39 4.11
N PHE A 194 -3.20 6.91 5.32
CA PHE A 194 -3.02 6.11 6.52
C PHE A 194 -4.19 5.15 6.75
N PHE A 195 -5.40 5.68 6.78
CA PHE A 195 -6.60 4.86 6.98
C PHE A 195 -6.86 3.90 5.82
N ASN A 196 -6.49 4.29 4.59
CA ASN A 196 -6.55 3.42 3.43
C ASN A 196 -5.63 2.20 3.58
N GLY A 197 -4.40 2.39 4.09
CA GLY A 197 -3.52 1.28 4.45
C GLY A 197 -4.17 0.32 5.44
N LEU A 198 -4.84 0.85 6.47
CA LEU A 198 -5.60 0.04 7.44
C LEU A 198 -6.77 -0.70 6.79
N VAL A 199 -7.50 -0.07 5.86
CA VAL A 199 -8.61 -0.72 5.11
C VAL A 199 -8.11 -1.96 4.37
N VAL A 200 -6.99 -1.83 3.65
CA VAL A 200 -6.38 -2.95 2.91
C VAL A 200 -5.88 -4.03 3.86
N GLU A 201 -5.13 -3.65 4.91
CA GLU A 201 -4.53 -4.59 5.84
C GLU A 201 -5.58 -5.40 6.63
N ILE A 202 -6.63 -4.74 7.10
CA ILE A 202 -7.72 -5.43 7.81
C ILE A 202 -8.51 -6.28 6.82
N GLY A 203 -8.87 -5.73 5.64
CA GLY A 203 -9.71 -6.40 4.65
C GLY A 203 -9.11 -7.74 4.18
N ARG A 204 -7.80 -7.79 3.89
CA ARG A 204 -7.11 -9.01 3.47
C ARG A 204 -7.02 -10.09 4.55
N LYS A 205 -7.20 -9.72 5.83
CA LYS A 205 -7.14 -10.61 6.99
C LYS A 205 -8.50 -10.87 7.63
N ILE A 206 -9.62 -10.58 6.94
CA ILE A 206 -10.96 -11.03 7.32
C ILE A 206 -11.24 -12.35 6.59
N ARG A 207 -11.35 -13.45 7.33
CA ARG A 207 -11.55 -14.79 6.77
C ARG A 207 -12.80 -15.47 7.34
N ALA A 208 -13.37 -16.37 6.54
CA ALA A 208 -14.40 -17.27 7.01
C ALA A 208 -13.78 -18.39 7.87
N PRO A 209 -14.54 -19.00 8.81
CA PRO A 209 -14.02 -20.06 9.67
C PRO A 209 -13.34 -21.21 8.92
N GLU A 210 -13.90 -21.59 7.75
CA GLU A 210 -13.37 -22.68 6.93
C GLU A 210 -12.09 -22.27 6.15
N ALA A 211 -11.70 -20.99 6.20
CA ALA A 211 -10.52 -20.44 5.54
C ALA A 211 -9.43 -20.03 6.52
N GLU A 212 -9.67 -20.19 7.83
CA GLU A 212 -8.64 -19.94 8.85
C GLU A 212 -7.60 -21.06 8.83
N GLU A 213 -6.33 -20.69 8.89
CA GLU A 213 -5.21 -21.63 8.87
C GLU A 213 -4.55 -21.66 10.27
N PRO A 214 -4.26 -22.85 10.83
CA PRO A 214 -3.56 -22.94 12.10
C PRO A 214 -2.23 -22.18 12.09
N GLY A 215 -2.01 -21.35 13.12
CA GLY A 215 -0.79 -20.55 13.24
C GLY A 215 -0.75 -19.27 12.38
N VAL A 216 -1.83 -18.95 11.63
CA VAL A 216 -1.96 -17.70 10.89
C VAL A 216 -2.91 -16.76 11.63
N GLU A 217 -2.39 -15.66 12.14
CA GLU A 217 -3.20 -14.64 12.83
C GLU A 217 -4.02 -13.83 11.83
N THR A 218 -5.34 -13.84 12.01
CA THR A 218 -6.29 -13.01 11.27
C THR A 218 -7.09 -12.13 12.23
N TYR A 219 -7.64 -11.01 11.75
CA TYR A 219 -8.47 -10.16 12.62
C TYR A 219 -9.79 -10.81 13.00
N THR A 220 -10.28 -11.75 12.20
CA THR A 220 -11.45 -12.58 12.53
C THR A 220 -11.18 -13.52 13.70
N VAL A 221 -9.98 -14.07 13.81
CA VAL A 221 -9.54 -14.88 14.95
C VAL A 221 -9.30 -13.99 16.19
N LEU A 222 -8.59 -12.87 16.03
CA LEU A 222 -8.18 -12.00 17.14
C LEU A 222 -9.37 -11.26 17.80
N TRP A 223 -10.30 -10.73 16.98
CA TRP A 223 -11.38 -9.84 17.47
C TRP A 223 -12.78 -10.43 17.35
N GLY A 224 -12.89 -11.55 16.66
CA GLY A 224 -14.18 -12.09 16.24
C GLY A 224 -14.75 -11.37 15.00
N ARG A 225 -15.66 -12.04 14.29
CA ARG A 225 -16.21 -11.61 13.00
C ARG A 225 -16.86 -10.23 13.01
N GLY A 226 -17.73 -10.01 13.99
CA GLY A 226 -18.48 -8.76 14.09
C GLY A 226 -17.58 -7.55 14.33
N ARG A 227 -16.62 -7.67 15.25
CA ARG A 227 -15.67 -6.59 15.54
C ARG A 227 -14.72 -6.35 14.38
N ALA A 228 -14.20 -7.41 13.75
CA ALA A 228 -13.29 -7.28 12.60
C ALA A 228 -13.98 -6.54 11.43
N ALA A 229 -15.19 -6.93 11.05
CA ALA A 229 -15.96 -6.24 10.02
C ALA A 229 -16.36 -4.82 10.43
N GLY A 230 -16.76 -4.61 11.68
CA GLY A 230 -17.11 -3.28 12.21
C GLY A 230 -15.94 -2.32 12.22
N VAL A 231 -14.75 -2.75 12.67
CA VAL A 231 -13.51 -1.94 12.64
C VAL A 231 -13.12 -1.63 11.20
N TRP A 232 -13.17 -2.61 10.27
CA TRP A 232 -12.89 -2.39 8.86
C TRP A 232 -13.78 -1.30 8.25
N LEU A 233 -15.09 -1.35 8.49
CA LEU A 233 -16.06 -0.36 8.00
C LEU A 233 -15.87 1.01 8.66
N ALA A 234 -15.55 1.07 9.95
CA ALA A 234 -15.28 2.32 10.66
C ALA A 234 -14.03 3.01 10.13
N VAL A 235 -12.93 2.24 9.92
CA VAL A 235 -11.69 2.73 9.33
C VAL A 235 -11.92 3.23 7.90
N MET A 236 -12.72 2.52 7.10
CA MET A 236 -13.12 2.96 5.76
C MET A 236 -13.97 4.25 5.80
N GLY A 237 -14.86 4.41 6.80
CA GLY A 237 -15.62 5.64 7.02
C GLY A 237 -14.73 6.85 7.36
N ILE A 238 -13.68 6.65 8.18
CA ILE A 238 -12.69 7.70 8.49
C ILE A 238 -11.87 8.04 7.23
N ALA A 239 -11.48 7.02 6.45
CA ALA A 239 -10.80 7.22 5.18
C ALA A 239 -11.68 8.01 4.19
N LEU A 240 -13.00 7.71 4.12
CA LEU A 240 -13.99 8.46 3.33
C LEU A 240 -14.00 9.94 3.73
N ALA A 241 -14.20 10.23 5.01
CA ALA A 241 -14.26 11.60 5.51
C ALA A 241 -12.96 12.38 5.19
N SER A 242 -11.80 11.74 5.39
CA SER A 242 -10.50 12.33 5.09
C SER A 242 -10.30 12.57 3.60
N ALA A 243 -10.69 11.61 2.74
CA ALA A 243 -10.62 11.72 1.29
C ALA A 243 -11.52 12.85 0.75
N VAL A 244 -12.73 12.97 1.27
CA VAL A 244 -13.66 14.05 0.92
C VAL A 244 -13.09 15.42 1.34
N LEU A 245 -12.50 15.53 2.53
CA LEU A 245 -11.85 16.78 2.98
C LEU A 245 -10.64 17.14 2.09
N ALA A 246 -9.87 16.15 1.64
CA ALA A 246 -8.77 16.37 0.69
C ALA A 246 -9.29 16.86 -0.67
N ALA A 247 -10.36 16.23 -1.20
CA ALA A 247 -10.98 16.62 -2.46
C ALA A 247 -11.65 18.02 -2.39
N ARG A 248 -12.26 18.37 -1.24
CA ARG A 248 -12.81 19.71 -1.00
C ARG A 248 -11.73 20.79 -1.01
N ALA A 249 -10.52 20.49 -0.53
CA ALA A 249 -9.43 21.44 -0.53
C ALA A 249 -8.98 21.87 -1.94
N VAL A 250 -9.32 21.08 -2.97
CA VAL A 250 -9.09 21.40 -4.40
C VAL A 250 -10.37 21.69 -5.17
N GLY A 251 -11.50 21.92 -4.48
CA GLY A 251 -12.79 22.29 -5.10
C GLY A 251 -13.48 21.17 -5.89
N SER A 252 -13.13 19.90 -5.68
CA SER A 252 -13.61 18.77 -6.49
C SER A 252 -14.06 17.57 -5.64
N SER A 253 -15.04 17.76 -4.75
CA SER A 253 -15.45 16.68 -3.83
C SER A 253 -16.60 15.81 -4.33
N ALA A 254 -17.47 16.31 -5.22
CA ALA A 254 -18.71 15.62 -5.60
C ALA A 254 -18.48 14.20 -6.16
N VAL A 255 -17.46 14.02 -7.01
CA VAL A 255 -17.14 12.70 -7.56
C VAL A 255 -16.60 11.77 -6.47
N ALA A 256 -15.74 12.27 -5.59
CA ALA A 256 -15.21 11.51 -4.47
C ALA A 256 -16.33 11.10 -3.49
N GLU A 257 -17.23 12.02 -3.13
CA GLU A 257 -18.39 11.77 -2.26
C GLU A 257 -19.29 10.67 -2.84
N LEU A 258 -19.63 10.76 -4.13
CA LEU A 258 -20.51 9.81 -4.80
C LEU A 258 -19.86 8.43 -4.91
N VAL A 259 -18.66 8.35 -5.49
CA VAL A 259 -17.99 7.07 -5.79
C VAL A 259 -17.57 6.36 -4.51
N LEU A 260 -16.90 7.06 -3.60
CA LEU A 260 -16.42 6.46 -2.36
C LEU A 260 -17.60 6.16 -1.41
N GLY A 261 -18.62 7.01 -1.36
CA GLY A 261 -19.86 6.75 -0.62
C GLY A 261 -20.56 5.49 -1.11
N ALA A 262 -20.68 5.32 -2.43
CA ALA A 262 -21.29 4.12 -3.01
C ALA A 262 -20.49 2.85 -2.66
N ILE A 263 -19.15 2.87 -2.79
CA ILE A 263 -18.31 1.71 -2.43
C ILE A 263 -18.41 1.43 -0.92
N TRP A 264 -18.45 2.46 -0.08
CA TRP A 264 -18.63 2.29 1.37
C TRP A 264 -19.97 1.63 1.70
N LEU A 265 -21.08 2.03 1.06
CA LEU A 265 -22.39 1.40 1.23
C LEU A 265 -22.40 -0.05 0.78
N VAL A 266 -21.78 -0.36 -0.38
CA VAL A 266 -21.63 -1.76 -0.85
C VAL A 266 -20.82 -2.56 0.16
N SER A 267 -19.75 -1.99 0.71
CA SER A 267 -18.91 -2.63 1.72
C SER A 267 -19.66 -2.86 3.03
N LEU A 268 -20.55 -1.94 3.42
CA LEU A 268 -21.45 -2.11 4.58
C LEU A 268 -22.36 -3.33 4.40
N VAL A 269 -23.01 -3.44 3.23
CA VAL A 269 -23.86 -4.60 2.89
C VAL A 269 -23.07 -5.90 2.88
N ALA A 270 -21.89 -5.90 2.25
CA ALA A 270 -21.01 -7.07 2.21
C ALA A 270 -20.52 -7.50 3.60
N GLY A 271 -20.11 -6.54 4.44
CA GLY A 271 -19.70 -6.78 5.81
C GLY A 271 -20.85 -7.32 6.69
N ALA A 272 -22.02 -6.73 6.61
CA ALA A 272 -23.22 -7.21 7.31
C ALA A 272 -23.62 -8.63 6.86
N ALA A 273 -23.61 -8.89 5.56
CA ALA A 273 -23.88 -10.20 5.01
C ALA A 273 -22.84 -11.25 5.47
N PHE A 274 -21.56 -10.89 5.56
CA PHE A 274 -20.52 -11.77 6.08
C PHE A 274 -20.74 -12.08 7.57
N VAL A 275 -21.03 -11.06 8.38
CA VAL A 275 -21.29 -11.27 9.81
C VAL A 275 -22.48 -12.16 10.06
N ALA A 276 -23.57 -11.95 9.29
CA ALA A 276 -24.79 -12.78 9.40
C ALA A 276 -24.58 -14.25 9.00
N ARG A 277 -23.80 -14.49 7.95
CA ARG A 277 -23.47 -15.85 7.47
C ARG A 277 -22.01 -15.86 6.97
N PRO A 278 -21.05 -16.28 7.79
CA PRO A 278 -19.62 -16.19 7.48
C PRO A 278 -19.15 -17.33 6.56
N THR A 279 -19.53 -17.27 5.31
CA THR A 279 -19.11 -18.24 4.30
C THR A 279 -17.85 -17.76 3.58
N ARG A 280 -17.06 -18.70 3.05
CA ARG A 280 -15.87 -18.42 2.24
C ARG A 280 -16.16 -17.49 1.06
N GLY A 281 -17.30 -17.63 0.40
CA GLY A 281 -17.70 -16.77 -0.71
C GLY A 281 -17.90 -15.31 -0.29
N ARG A 282 -18.53 -15.04 0.86
CA ARG A 282 -18.75 -13.69 1.38
C ARG A 282 -17.47 -13.05 1.89
N ALA A 283 -16.60 -13.80 2.58
CA ALA A 283 -15.29 -13.31 3.01
C ALA A 283 -14.44 -12.89 1.80
N LYS A 284 -14.48 -13.64 0.70
CA LYS A 284 -13.74 -13.34 -0.53
C LYS A 284 -14.16 -12.04 -1.23
N LEU A 285 -15.27 -11.42 -0.86
CA LEU A 285 -15.68 -10.11 -1.42
C LEU A 285 -14.98 -8.94 -0.72
N ILE A 286 -14.53 -9.10 0.53
CA ILE A 286 -14.00 -8.02 1.35
C ILE A 286 -12.65 -7.50 0.82
N GLU A 287 -11.73 -8.39 0.47
CA GLU A 287 -10.42 -8.01 -0.05
C GLU A 287 -10.49 -7.26 -1.40
N PRO A 288 -11.24 -7.73 -2.42
CA PRO A 288 -11.45 -6.96 -3.65
C PRO A 288 -12.15 -5.62 -3.43
N LEU A 289 -13.09 -5.54 -2.49
CA LEU A 289 -13.73 -4.27 -2.13
C LEU A 289 -12.72 -3.28 -1.51
N ALA A 290 -11.82 -3.75 -0.64
CA ALA A 290 -10.74 -2.93 -0.11
C ALA A 290 -9.79 -2.45 -1.24
N GLY A 291 -9.48 -3.29 -2.21
CA GLY A 291 -8.67 -2.92 -3.38
C GLY A 291 -9.37 -1.91 -4.29
N ALA A 292 -10.64 -2.14 -4.61
CA ALA A 292 -11.45 -1.21 -5.42
C ALA A 292 -11.61 0.15 -4.72
N TRP A 293 -11.84 0.14 -3.41
CA TRP A 293 -11.85 1.34 -2.55
C TRP A 293 -10.54 2.12 -2.67
N THR A 294 -9.40 1.43 -2.50
CA THR A 294 -8.06 2.02 -2.58
C THR A 294 -7.83 2.73 -3.91
N LEU A 295 -8.10 2.04 -5.01
CA LEU A 295 -7.95 2.61 -6.35
C LEU A 295 -8.88 3.80 -6.56
N ALA A 296 -10.15 3.66 -6.19
CA ALA A 296 -11.14 4.73 -6.32
C ALA A 296 -10.74 5.97 -5.51
N MET A 297 -10.23 5.80 -4.30
CA MET A 297 -9.78 6.91 -3.45
C MET A 297 -8.67 7.72 -4.14
N TYR A 298 -7.60 7.05 -4.59
CA TYR A 298 -6.51 7.75 -5.26
C TYR A 298 -6.96 8.41 -6.57
N VAL A 299 -7.75 7.74 -7.37
CA VAL A 299 -8.25 8.28 -8.65
C VAL A 299 -9.16 9.49 -8.43
N THR A 300 -10.14 9.38 -7.53
CA THR A 300 -11.14 10.45 -7.33
C THR A 300 -10.59 11.67 -6.59
N VAL A 301 -9.62 11.48 -5.70
CA VAL A 301 -9.04 12.58 -4.91
C VAL A 301 -7.91 13.31 -5.64
N GLY A 302 -7.08 12.57 -6.40
CA GLY A 302 -5.91 13.18 -7.05
C GLY A 302 -6.03 13.33 -8.56
N ILE A 303 -6.48 12.30 -9.29
CA ILE A 303 -6.41 12.28 -10.76
C ILE A 303 -7.63 12.99 -11.37
N VAL A 304 -8.84 12.63 -10.95
CA VAL A 304 -10.08 13.21 -11.50
C VAL A 304 -10.11 14.73 -11.41
N PRO A 305 -9.71 15.38 -10.30
CA PRO A 305 -9.70 16.83 -10.22
C PRO A 305 -8.84 17.50 -11.28
N VAL A 306 -7.66 16.93 -11.61
CA VAL A 306 -6.79 17.45 -12.69
C VAL A 306 -7.51 17.41 -14.05
N LEU A 307 -8.24 16.32 -14.33
CA LEU A 307 -8.97 16.17 -15.59
C LEU A 307 -10.15 17.14 -15.70
N VAL A 308 -10.76 17.49 -14.58
CA VAL A 308 -11.87 18.47 -14.52
C VAL A 308 -11.35 19.90 -14.68
N HIS A 309 -10.25 20.26 -14.02
CA HIS A 309 -9.65 21.60 -14.11
C HIS A 309 -8.89 21.87 -15.42
N ALA A 310 -8.54 20.82 -16.16
CA ALA A 310 -7.86 20.94 -17.46
C ALA A 310 -8.81 21.28 -18.63
N ARG A 311 -10.13 21.31 -18.38
CA ARG A 311 -11.18 21.73 -19.33
C ARG A 311 -11.53 23.19 -19.15
#